data_132733e227ef43c699cb8a238781cbe1
#
_entry.id   132733e227ef43c699cb8a238781cbe1
#
_cell.length_a   1.000
_cell.length_b   1.000
_cell.length_c   1.000
_cell.angle_alpha   90.00
_cell.angle_beta   90.00
_cell.angle_gamma   90.00
#
_symmetry.space_group_name_H-M   'P 1'
#
loop_
_entity.id
_entity.type
_entity.pdbx_description
1 polymer ?
#
loop_
_entity_poly.entity_id
_entity_poly.type
_entity_poly.pdbx_seq_one_letter_code
_entity_poly.pdbx_strand_id
1 'polypeptide(L)'
;STMLAGQEHEQVWLRDDWLDFLEANPGAADSLDILDDVATALYCHPESSLPWVARVMLDPVLERAEAMLRHNLGPEPAALPWTDPRNRPVLRLLFRRWRQHADAAAHGPGVALAELLLTLNPRDNHGVRAELMNHYLRVREDEKALALARRFPTDALADMAYGEVLALYRLGHQERAAVVLHEAVDRLPRVPRFLLRKRVRRPSLHQ
;
A
#
# COMPACT_ATOMS: atom_id res chain seq x y z
N SER A 1 4.26 -21.69 -9.12
CA SER A 1 4.03 -22.52 -7.92
C SER A 1 2.90 -23.48 -8.20
N THR A 2 3.13 -24.76 -7.95
CA THR A 2 2.14 -25.83 -8.16
C THR A 2 1.08 -25.88 -7.06
N MET A 3 1.28 -25.16 -5.94
CA MET A 3 0.41 -25.18 -4.77
C MET A 3 -0.98 -24.57 -5.04
N LEU A 4 -1.07 -23.62 -5.95
CA LEU A 4 -2.29 -22.86 -6.23
C LEU A 4 -2.60 -22.72 -7.73
N ALA A 5 -2.02 -23.57 -8.58
CA ALA A 5 -2.26 -23.57 -10.02
C ALA A 5 -3.70 -23.97 -10.43
N GLY A 6 -4.54 -24.32 -9.47
CA GLY A 6 -5.95 -24.64 -9.69
C GLY A 6 -6.86 -23.53 -9.19
N GLN A 7 -6.85 -22.39 -9.85
CA GLN A 7 -7.70 -21.21 -9.49
C GLN A 7 -9.21 -21.44 -9.64
N GLU A 8 -9.67 -22.66 -9.78
CA GLU A 8 -11.10 -22.95 -10.03
C GLU A 8 -11.97 -23.01 -8.76
N HIS A 9 -11.39 -22.94 -7.56
CA HIS A 9 -12.20 -23.00 -6.35
C HIS A 9 -11.70 -22.05 -5.25
N GLU A 10 -12.50 -21.04 -4.89
CA GLU A 10 -12.35 -20.25 -3.65
C GLU A 10 -12.12 -21.14 -2.41
N GLN A 11 -12.57 -22.39 -2.47
CA GLN A 11 -12.43 -23.40 -1.41
C GLN A 11 -10.99 -23.86 -1.17
N VAL A 12 -10.06 -23.70 -2.11
CA VAL A 12 -8.65 -24.07 -1.93
C VAL A 12 -8.01 -23.29 -0.77
N TRP A 13 -8.40 -22.02 -0.61
CA TRP A 13 -7.91 -21.15 0.45
C TRP A 13 -8.47 -21.48 1.84
N LEU A 14 -9.52 -22.29 1.89
CA LEU A 14 -10.18 -22.73 3.13
C LEU A 14 -9.70 -24.12 3.60
N ARG A 15 -8.81 -24.74 2.84
CA ARG A 15 -8.25 -26.06 3.16
C ARG A 15 -6.90 -25.92 3.86
N ASP A 16 -6.57 -26.89 4.70
CA ASP A 16 -5.34 -26.92 5.50
C ASP A 16 -4.18 -27.66 4.83
N ASP A 17 -4.37 -28.21 3.63
CA ASP A 17 -3.39 -29.03 2.89
C ASP A 17 -2.04 -28.29 2.67
N TRP A 18 -2.07 -26.96 2.64
CA TRP A 18 -0.88 -26.14 2.53
C TRP A 18 -0.01 -26.15 3.81
N LEU A 19 -0.60 -26.41 4.99
CA LEU A 19 0.14 -26.60 6.24
C LEU A 19 0.97 -27.87 6.20
N ASP A 20 0.37 -28.99 5.77
CA ASP A 20 1.06 -30.27 5.58
C ASP A 20 2.22 -30.13 4.58
N PHE A 21 1.98 -29.36 3.51
CA PHE A 21 3.03 -29.07 2.51
C PHE A 21 4.20 -28.29 3.13
N LEU A 22 3.95 -27.25 3.94
CA LEU A 22 4.99 -26.47 4.59
C LEU A 22 5.75 -27.29 5.63
N GLU A 23 5.07 -28.12 6.39
CA GLU A 23 5.68 -29.04 7.36
C GLU A 23 6.63 -30.03 6.68
N ALA A 24 6.19 -30.60 5.56
CA ALA A 24 7.01 -31.53 4.77
C ALA A 24 8.16 -30.85 4.00
N ASN A 25 8.07 -29.54 3.76
CA ASN A 25 9.02 -28.77 2.95
C ASN A 25 9.46 -27.46 3.67
N PRO A 26 10.28 -27.53 4.73
CA PRO A 26 10.67 -26.33 5.49
C PRO A 26 11.35 -25.25 4.65
N GLY A 27 12.12 -25.65 3.61
CA GLY A 27 12.76 -24.72 2.66
C GLY A 27 11.77 -23.95 1.77
N ALA A 28 10.49 -24.31 1.76
CA ALA A 28 9.47 -23.60 1.00
C ALA A 28 9.28 -22.15 1.50
N ALA A 29 9.52 -21.90 2.79
CA ALA A 29 9.48 -20.57 3.39
C ALA A 29 10.58 -19.61 2.89
N ASP A 30 11.52 -20.10 2.06
CA ASP A 30 12.55 -19.29 1.40
C ASP A 30 12.14 -18.86 -0.03
N SER A 31 10.89 -19.09 -0.41
CA SER A 31 10.30 -18.66 -1.68
C SER A 31 9.27 -17.56 -1.47
N LEU A 32 9.47 -16.40 -2.10
CA LEU A 32 8.51 -15.27 -2.04
C LEU A 32 7.17 -15.63 -2.68
N ASP A 33 7.13 -16.47 -3.69
CA ASP A 33 5.88 -16.98 -4.29
C ASP A 33 5.08 -17.79 -3.28
N ILE A 34 5.74 -18.68 -2.55
CA ILE A 34 5.09 -19.50 -1.53
C ILE A 34 4.64 -18.63 -0.34
N LEU A 35 5.47 -17.69 0.11
CA LEU A 35 5.08 -16.77 1.18
C LEU A 35 3.87 -15.91 0.78
N ASP A 36 3.75 -15.49 -0.49
CA ASP A 36 2.58 -14.76 -0.97
C ASP A 36 1.33 -15.65 -1.02
N ASP A 37 1.47 -16.91 -1.42
CA ASP A 37 0.41 -17.90 -1.41
C ASP A 37 -0.08 -18.16 0.04
N VAL A 38 0.86 -18.38 0.98
CA VAL A 38 0.54 -18.56 2.41
C VAL A 38 -0.13 -17.32 2.99
N ALA A 39 0.40 -16.12 2.71
CA ALA A 39 -0.21 -14.87 3.16
C ALA A 39 -1.62 -14.68 2.58
N THR A 40 -1.86 -15.14 1.36
CA THR A 40 -3.20 -15.09 0.74
C THR A 40 -4.14 -16.09 1.41
N ALA A 41 -3.70 -17.32 1.66
CA ALA A 41 -4.48 -18.33 2.36
C ALA A 41 -4.89 -17.83 3.75
N LEU A 42 -3.93 -17.33 4.54
CA LEU A 42 -4.19 -16.78 5.85
C LEU A 42 -5.14 -15.58 5.82
N TYR A 43 -5.02 -14.70 4.83
CA TYR A 43 -5.88 -13.53 4.70
C TYR A 43 -7.32 -13.89 4.30
N CYS A 44 -7.50 -14.94 3.49
CA CYS A 44 -8.80 -15.40 3.03
C CYS A 44 -9.49 -16.33 4.02
N HIS A 45 -8.77 -16.87 5.01
CA HIS A 45 -9.35 -17.80 5.98
C HIS A 45 -10.37 -17.09 6.88
N PRO A 46 -11.56 -17.67 7.13
CA PRO A 46 -12.61 -17.04 7.94
C PRO A 46 -12.17 -16.64 9.34
N GLU A 47 -11.31 -17.44 9.96
CA GLU A 47 -10.78 -17.18 11.31
C GLU A 47 -9.75 -16.04 11.35
N SER A 48 -9.17 -15.66 10.20
CA SER A 48 -8.22 -14.54 10.11
C SER A 48 -8.89 -13.18 10.33
N SER A 49 -10.21 -13.12 10.33
CA SER A 49 -10.96 -11.92 10.76
C SER A 49 -10.73 -11.57 12.24
N LEU A 50 -10.20 -12.52 13.03
CA LEU A 50 -9.80 -12.28 14.41
C LEU A 50 -8.42 -11.61 14.44
N PRO A 51 -8.29 -10.39 15.03
CA PRO A 51 -7.06 -9.60 14.96
C PRO A 51 -5.82 -10.32 15.55
N TRP A 52 -6.00 -11.22 16.50
CA TRP A 52 -4.89 -11.97 17.09
C TRP A 52 -4.37 -13.08 16.18
N VAL A 53 -5.25 -13.72 15.37
CA VAL A 53 -4.85 -14.73 14.37
C VAL A 53 -3.98 -14.07 13.30
N ALA A 54 -4.43 -12.94 12.77
CA ALA A 54 -3.64 -12.18 11.82
C ALA A 54 -2.23 -11.87 12.38
N ARG A 55 -2.12 -11.41 13.63
CA ARG A 55 -0.81 -11.13 14.24
C ARG A 55 0.07 -12.35 14.39
N VAL A 56 -0.47 -13.42 14.93
CA VAL A 56 0.35 -14.61 15.28
C VAL A 56 0.78 -15.36 14.02
N MET A 57 -0.05 -15.42 13.00
CA MET A 57 0.20 -16.23 11.81
C MET A 57 0.73 -15.42 10.62
N LEU A 58 0.15 -14.25 10.35
CA LEU A 58 0.51 -13.46 9.17
C LEU A 58 1.77 -12.61 9.39
N ASP A 59 1.97 -12.05 10.60
CA ASP A 59 3.13 -11.19 10.87
C ASP A 59 4.46 -11.92 10.59
N PRO A 60 4.71 -13.15 11.07
CA PRO A 60 5.95 -13.87 10.78
C PRO A 60 6.20 -14.09 9.28
N VAL A 61 5.15 -14.39 8.52
CA VAL A 61 5.23 -14.59 7.06
C VAL A 61 5.68 -13.30 6.38
N LEU A 62 5.06 -12.18 6.74
CA LEU A 62 5.38 -10.88 6.14
C LEU A 62 6.74 -10.34 6.61
N GLU A 63 7.13 -10.60 7.85
CA GLU A 63 8.47 -10.28 8.37
C GLU A 63 9.55 -11.06 7.65
N ARG A 64 9.34 -12.36 7.43
CA ARG A 64 10.27 -13.19 6.65
C ARG A 64 10.41 -12.68 5.23
N ALA A 65 9.29 -12.38 4.56
CA ALA A 65 9.28 -11.83 3.21
C ALA A 65 10.02 -10.48 3.14
N GLU A 66 9.76 -9.57 4.10
CA GLU A 66 10.45 -8.28 4.16
C GLU A 66 11.97 -8.47 4.34
N ALA A 67 12.40 -9.36 5.25
CA ALA A 67 13.81 -9.64 5.49
C ALA A 67 14.50 -10.18 4.22
N MET A 68 13.88 -11.13 3.53
CA MET A 68 14.39 -11.68 2.26
C MET A 68 14.50 -10.59 1.18
N LEU A 69 13.49 -9.74 1.07
CA LEU A 69 13.50 -8.65 0.10
C LEU A 69 14.60 -7.64 0.40
N ARG A 70 14.73 -7.19 1.64
CA ARG A 70 15.80 -6.26 2.05
C ARG A 70 17.20 -6.84 1.81
N HIS A 71 17.37 -8.14 1.99
CA HIS A 71 18.65 -8.80 1.71
C HIS A 71 18.99 -8.84 0.21
N ASN A 72 17.99 -9.03 -0.65
CA ASN A 72 18.17 -9.20 -2.09
C ASN A 72 18.06 -7.88 -2.88
N LEU A 73 17.41 -6.85 -2.33
CA LEU A 73 17.34 -5.54 -2.95
C LEU A 73 18.62 -4.77 -2.64
N GLY A 74 19.31 -4.34 -3.69
CA GLY A 74 20.44 -3.42 -3.55
C GLY A 74 19.99 -2.01 -3.10
N PRO A 75 20.93 -1.08 -2.92
CA PRO A 75 20.64 0.29 -2.49
C PRO A 75 19.79 1.05 -3.51
N GLU A 76 19.88 0.73 -4.78
CA GLU A 76 19.09 1.30 -5.86
C GLU A 76 18.34 0.18 -6.60
N PRO A 77 17.21 -0.30 -6.04
CA PRO A 77 16.49 -1.41 -6.61
C PRO A 77 15.84 -1.04 -7.96
N ALA A 78 15.95 -1.95 -8.92
CA ALA A 78 15.27 -1.81 -10.20
C ALA A 78 13.75 -1.87 -10.03
N ALA A 79 13.04 -1.17 -10.91
CA ALA A 79 11.58 -1.22 -10.94
C ALA A 79 11.08 -2.64 -11.24
N LEU A 80 10.01 -3.03 -10.56
CA LEU A 80 9.28 -4.29 -10.72
C LEU A 80 7.89 -3.99 -11.32
N PRO A 81 7.75 -3.91 -12.65
CA PRO A 81 6.47 -3.59 -13.27
C PRO A 81 5.37 -4.58 -12.88
N TRP A 82 4.22 -4.08 -12.44
CA TRP A 82 3.04 -4.91 -12.11
C TRP A 82 2.53 -5.75 -13.28
N THR A 83 2.81 -5.30 -14.50
CA THR A 83 2.44 -6.00 -15.73
C THR A 83 3.15 -7.34 -15.90
N ASP A 84 4.33 -7.51 -15.28
CA ASP A 84 5.00 -8.81 -15.20
C ASP A 84 4.44 -9.61 -14.00
N PRO A 85 3.75 -10.75 -14.25
CA PRO A 85 3.18 -11.55 -13.17
C PRO A 85 4.19 -12.03 -12.13
N ARG A 86 5.46 -12.20 -12.52
CA ARG A 86 6.54 -12.68 -11.61
C ARG A 86 6.88 -11.66 -10.52
N ASN A 87 6.56 -10.38 -10.73
CA ASN A 87 6.80 -9.32 -9.76
C ASN A 87 5.67 -9.18 -8.73
N ARG A 88 4.49 -9.72 -9.03
CA ARG A 88 3.29 -9.51 -8.20
C ARG A 88 3.40 -10.08 -6.79
N PRO A 89 3.98 -11.26 -6.55
CA PRO A 89 4.16 -11.79 -5.20
C PRO A 89 4.93 -10.81 -4.29
N VAL A 90 6.07 -10.33 -4.78
CA VAL A 90 6.90 -9.34 -4.07
C VAL A 90 6.10 -8.08 -3.71
N LEU A 91 5.43 -7.50 -4.70
CA LEU A 91 4.68 -6.26 -4.52
C LEU A 91 3.48 -6.44 -3.58
N ARG A 92 2.79 -7.60 -3.63
CA ARG A 92 1.68 -7.93 -2.72
C ARG A 92 2.15 -8.12 -1.28
N LEU A 93 3.26 -8.84 -1.08
CA LEU A 93 3.83 -9.05 0.26
C LEU A 93 4.25 -7.73 0.91
N LEU A 94 4.96 -6.86 0.17
CA LEU A 94 5.32 -5.53 0.65
C LEU A 94 4.09 -4.66 0.95
N PHE A 95 3.08 -4.71 0.09
CA PHE A 95 1.84 -3.97 0.32
C PHE A 95 1.10 -4.46 1.56
N ARG A 96 1.00 -5.76 1.79
CA ARG A 96 0.40 -6.33 3.01
C ARG A 96 1.19 -5.91 4.25
N ARG A 97 2.53 -5.95 4.19
CA ARG A 97 3.38 -5.49 5.30
C ARG A 97 3.19 -3.99 5.57
N TRP A 98 3.14 -3.18 4.53
CA TRP A 98 2.82 -1.76 4.66
C TRP A 98 1.46 -1.55 5.35
N ARG A 99 0.43 -2.28 4.94
CA ARG A 99 -0.89 -2.23 5.57
C ARG A 99 -0.85 -2.51 7.07
N GLN A 100 -0.11 -3.52 7.50
CA GLN A 100 0.05 -3.83 8.92
C GLN A 100 0.64 -2.64 9.70
N HIS A 101 1.66 -1.97 9.15
CA HIS A 101 2.25 -0.79 9.77
C HIS A 101 1.28 0.41 9.79
N ALA A 102 0.49 0.60 8.75
CA ALA A 102 -0.53 1.64 8.69
C ALA A 102 -1.62 1.42 9.74
N ASP A 103 -2.12 0.18 9.87
CA ASP A 103 -3.14 -0.20 10.84
C ASP A 103 -2.62 -0.11 12.29
N ALA A 104 -1.34 -0.40 12.52
CA ALA A 104 -0.68 -0.27 13.81
C ALA A 104 -0.28 1.16 14.18
N ALA A 105 -0.58 2.16 13.33
CA ALA A 105 -0.12 3.55 13.46
C ALA A 105 1.42 3.69 13.56
N ALA A 106 2.16 2.73 13.02
CA ALA A 106 3.63 2.71 12.98
C ALA A 106 4.12 3.59 11.81
N HIS A 107 4.10 4.91 11.99
CA HIS A 107 4.32 5.88 10.91
C HIS A 107 5.68 5.72 10.21
N GLY A 108 6.77 5.59 10.95
CA GLY A 108 8.13 5.53 10.36
C GLY A 108 8.34 4.33 9.41
N PRO A 109 8.20 3.08 9.89
CA PRO A 109 8.35 1.89 9.06
C PRO A 109 7.36 1.83 7.90
N GLY A 110 6.11 2.26 8.12
CA GLY A 110 5.08 2.30 7.08
C GLY A 110 5.44 3.26 5.95
N VAL A 111 5.97 4.45 6.27
CA VAL A 111 6.42 5.41 5.25
C VAL A 111 7.55 4.86 4.41
N ALA A 112 8.58 4.28 5.03
CA ALA A 112 9.70 3.68 4.32
C ALA A 112 9.27 2.55 3.36
N LEU A 113 8.29 1.73 3.77
CA LEU A 113 7.72 0.69 2.91
C LEU A 113 6.89 1.26 1.75
N ALA A 114 6.14 2.33 1.98
CA ALA A 114 5.39 3.00 0.91
C ALA A 114 6.32 3.66 -0.11
N GLU A 115 7.39 4.31 0.34
CA GLU A 115 8.43 4.88 -0.53
C GLU A 115 9.12 3.77 -1.36
N LEU A 116 9.45 2.63 -0.74
CA LEU A 116 10.00 1.47 -1.42
C LEU A 116 9.02 0.91 -2.47
N LEU A 117 7.74 0.75 -2.11
CA LEU A 117 6.70 0.30 -3.04
C LEU A 117 6.60 1.23 -4.27
N LEU A 118 6.66 2.55 -4.08
CA LEU A 118 6.65 3.50 -5.20
C LEU A 118 7.93 3.46 -6.03
N THR A 119 9.07 3.10 -5.44
CA THR A 119 10.32 2.90 -6.16
C THR A 119 10.24 1.66 -7.04
N LEU A 120 9.79 0.53 -6.47
CA LEU A 120 9.65 -0.74 -7.17
C LEU A 120 8.50 -0.72 -8.19
N ASN A 121 7.40 -0.07 -7.88
CA ASN A 121 6.22 0.04 -8.75
C ASN A 121 5.84 1.50 -8.98
N PRO A 122 6.52 2.21 -9.90
CA PRO A 122 6.32 3.65 -10.12
C PRO A 122 4.91 4.03 -10.58
N ARG A 123 4.13 3.09 -11.10
CA ARG A 123 2.71 3.30 -11.49
C ARG A 123 1.76 3.22 -10.31
N ASP A 124 2.25 2.82 -9.15
CA ASP A 124 1.47 2.73 -7.91
C ASP A 124 0.15 1.97 -8.06
N ASN A 125 0.21 0.76 -8.58
CA ASN A 125 -0.97 -0.10 -8.72
C ASN A 125 -1.66 -0.44 -7.38
N HIS A 126 -0.98 -0.18 -6.25
CA HIS A 126 -1.50 -0.41 -4.90
C HIS A 126 -2.13 0.83 -4.26
N GLY A 127 -1.90 2.02 -4.82
CA GLY A 127 -2.52 3.26 -4.36
C GLY A 127 -1.89 3.86 -3.09
N VAL A 128 -0.63 3.52 -2.77
CA VAL A 128 0.04 4.01 -1.53
C VAL A 128 0.36 5.51 -1.55
N ARG A 129 0.36 6.14 -2.74
CA ARG A 129 0.68 7.57 -2.90
C ARG A 129 -0.24 8.51 -2.13
N ALA A 130 -1.52 8.17 -1.99
CA ALA A 130 -2.48 8.99 -1.25
C ALA A 130 -2.11 9.05 0.24
N GLU A 131 -1.77 7.90 0.82
CA GLU A 131 -1.34 7.82 2.22
C GLU A 131 0.00 8.52 2.46
N LEU A 132 0.94 8.41 1.51
CA LEU A 132 2.20 9.17 1.56
C LEU A 132 1.97 10.67 1.47
N MET A 133 1.09 11.14 0.59
CA MET A 133 0.72 12.55 0.50
C MET A 133 0.20 13.05 1.85
N ASN A 134 -0.76 12.33 2.44
CA ASN A 134 -1.34 12.66 3.73
C ASN A 134 -0.28 12.66 4.85
N HIS A 135 0.65 11.71 4.81
CA HIS A 135 1.74 11.65 5.78
C HIS A 135 2.65 12.88 5.65
N TYR A 136 3.19 13.17 4.47
CA TYR A 136 4.10 14.28 4.26
C TYR A 136 3.48 15.63 4.67
N LEU A 137 2.22 15.86 4.31
CA LEU A 137 1.50 17.07 4.72
C LEU A 137 1.29 17.16 6.24
N ARG A 138 1.09 16.04 6.91
CA ARG A 138 0.91 15.99 8.37
C ARG A 138 2.20 16.34 9.10
N VAL A 139 3.33 15.81 8.62
CA VAL A 139 4.65 16.06 9.25
C VAL A 139 5.36 17.29 8.69
N ARG A 140 4.70 18.07 7.81
CA ARG A 140 5.25 19.30 7.20
C ARG A 140 6.44 19.08 6.27
N GLU A 141 6.55 17.91 5.66
CA GLU A 141 7.48 17.63 4.57
C GLU A 141 6.88 18.07 3.22
N ASP A 142 6.54 19.36 3.12
CA ASP A 142 5.77 19.92 2.00
C ASP A 142 6.55 19.82 0.66
N GLU A 143 7.88 19.83 0.66
CA GLU A 143 8.70 19.58 -0.53
C GLU A 143 8.56 18.14 -1.03
N LYS A 144 8.52 17.15 -0.13
CA LYS A 144 8.29 15.74 -0.51
C LYS A 144 6.87 15.55 -1.04
N ALA A 145 5.88 16.20 -0.43
CA ALA A 145 4.51 16.19 -0.92
C ALA A 145 4.42 16.74 -2.35
N LEU A 146 5.09 17.86 -2.63
CA LEU A 146 5.14 18.46 -3.96
C LEU A 146 5.91 17.58 -4.97
N ALA A 147 7.01 16.95 -4.55
CA ALA A 147 7.74 16.01 -5.39
C ALA A 147 6.89 14.78 -5.74
N LEU A 148 6.11 14.29 -4.78
CA LEU A 148 5.17 13.20 -5.00
C LEU A 148 4.07 13.59 -5.99
N ALA A 149 3.45 14.78 -5.84
CA ALA A 149 2.43 15.28 -6.77
C ALA A 149 2.96 15.35 -8.21
N ARG A 150 4.19 15.82 -8.40
CA ARG A 150 4.83 15.90 -9.73
C ARG A 150 5.04 14.55 -10.42
N ARG A 151 5.11 13.46 -9.66
CA ARG A 151 5.19 12.09 -10.23
C ARG A 151 3.84 11.64 -10.80
N PHE A 152 2.73 12.23 -10.34
CA PHE A 152 1.35 11.86 -10.71
C PHE A 152 0.54 13.11 -11.12
N PRO A 153 0.93 13.81 -12.20
CA PRO A 153 0.44 15.18 -12.49
C PRO A 153 -1.05 15.28 -12.82
N THR A 154 -1.69 14.17 -13.20
CA THR A 154 -3.12 14.15 -13.55
C THR A 154 -3.93 13.24 -12.64
N ASP A 155 -3.48 13.07 -11.40
CA ASP A 155 -4.14 12.19 -10.46
C ASP A 155 -5.57 12.64 -10.14
N ALA A 156 -6.49 11.67 -10.12
CA ALA A 156 -7.90 11.90 -9.79
C ALA A 156 -8.21 11.77 -8.29
N LEU A 157 -7.23 11.41 -7.46
CA LEU A 157 -7.43 11.31 -6.01
C LEU A 157 -7.44 12.71 -5.37
N ALA A 158 -8.40 12.94 -4.50
CA ALA A 158 -8.54 14.21 -3.80
C ALA A 158 -7.30 14.53 -2.95
N ASP A 159 -6.72 13.52 -2.30
CA ASP A 159 -5.51 13.63 -1.49
C ASP A 159 -4.33 14.19 -2.31
N MET A 160 -4.18 13.72 -3.55
CA MET A 160 -3.11 14.18 -4.44
C MET A 160 -3.38 15.58 -4.96
N ALA A 161 -4.57 15.84 -5.52
CA ALA A 161 -4.92 17.10 -6.14
C ALA A 161 -4.92 18.27 -5.13
N TYR A 162 -5.57 18.11 -3.99
CA TYR A 162 -5.62 19.16 -2.96
C TYR A 162 -4.38 19.16 -2.06
N GLY A 163 -3.68 18.03 -1.98
CA GLY A 163 -2.37 17.93 -1.32
C GLY A 163 -1.33 18.80 -2.01
N GLU A 164 -1.26 18.79 -3.34
CA GLU A 164 -0.38 19.68 -4.11
C GLU A 164 -0.68 21.15 -3.83
N VAL A 165 -1.94 21.53 -3.81
CA VAL A 165 -2.37 22.91 -3.49
C VAL A 165 -1.86 23.32 -2.12
N LEU A 166 -2.06 22.47 -1.11
CA LEU A 166 -1.66 22.76 0.27
C LEU A 166 -0.13 22.86 0.41
N ALA A 167 0.62 21.97 -0.23
CA ALA A 167 2.08 21.99 -0.24
C ALA A 167 2.61 23.28 -0.88
N LEU A 168 2.10 23.65 -2.06
CA LEU A 168 2.47 24.90 -2.74
C LEU A 168 2.17 26.14 -1.90
N TYR A 169 0.98 26.19 -1.29
CA TYR A 169 0.60 27.30 -0.43
C TYR A 169 1.53 27.45 0.78
N ARG A 170 1.87 26.35 1.45
CA ARG A 170 2.75 26.35 2.62
C ARG A 170 4.19 26.69 2.29
N LEU A 171 4.65 26.37 1.08
CA LEU A 171 5.96 26.72 0.55
C LEU A 171 6.03 28.18 0.04
N GLY A 172 4.94 28.94 0.13
CA GLY A 172 4.88 30.35 -0.29
C GLY A 172 4.61 30.57 -1.78
N HIS A 173 4.36 29.50 -2.56
CA HIS A 173 4.06 29.58 -4.00
C HIS A 173 2.57 29.88 -4.25
N GLN A 174 2.07 30.99 -3.71
CA GLN A 174 0.64 31.31 -3.66
C GLN A 174 -0.03 31.41 -5.02
N GLU A 175 0.61 32.06 -6.01
CA GLU A 175 0.05 32.19 -7.37
C GLU A 175 -0.12 30.81 -8.01
N ARG A 176 0.90 29.98 -7.89
CA ARG A 176 0.84 28.61 -8.43
C ARG A 176 -0.19 27.76 -7.69
N ALA A 177 -0.29 27.90 -6.36
CA ALA A 177 -1.31 27.23 -5.56
C ALA A 177 -2.71 27.60 -6.00
N ALA A 178 -2.98 28.87 -6.37
CA ALA A 178 -4.26 29.32 -6.88
C ALA A 178 -4.59 28.69 -8.23
N VAL A 179 -3.64 28.59 -9.16
CA VAL A 179 -3.83 27.91 -10.45
C VAL A 179 -4.19 26.45 -10.25
N VAL A 180 -3.37 25.70 -9.49
CA VAL A 180 -3.59 24.28 -9.22
C VAL A 180 -4.90 24.05 -8.45
N LEU A 181 -5.31 24.99 -7.59
CA LEU A 181 -6.61 24.92 -6.92
C LEU A 181 -7.78 24.98 -7.90
N HIS A 182 -7.74 25.88 -8.90
CA HIS A 182 -8.77 25.94 -9.93
C HIS A 182 -8.86 24.61 -10.69
N GLU A 183 -7.72 24.07 -11.12
CA GLU A 183 -7.68 22.77 -11.79
C GLU A 183 -8.22 21.63 -10.93
N ALA A 184 -7.90 21.62 -9.61
CA ALA A 184 -8.40 20.64 -8.68
C ALA A 184 -9.92 20.77 -8.46
N VAL A 185 -10.46 21.99 -8.40
CA VAL A 185 -11.92 22.25 -8.27
C VAL A 185 -12.65 21.80 -9.54
N ASP A 186 -12.12 22.09 -10.71
CA ASP A 186 -12.74 21.68 -11.98
C ASP A 186 -12.78 20.16 -12.11
N ARG A 187 -11.72 19.49 -11.69
CA ARG A 187 -11.60 18.03 -11.73
C ARG A 187 -12.45 17.34 -10.67
N LEU A 188 -12.53 17.92 -9.47
CA LEU A 188 -13.18 17.34 -8.29
C LEU A 188 -14.13 18.33 -7.61
N PRO A 189 -15.20 18.79 -8.26
CA PRO A 189 -16.03 19.91 -7.83
C PRO A 189 -16.82 19.67 -6.54
N ARG A 190 -16.91 18.40 -6.09
CA ARG A 190 -17.59 18.05 -4.84
C ARG A 190 -16.71 18.19 -3.61
N VAL A 191 -15.38 18.11 -3.76
CA VAL A 191 -14.43 18.13 -2.63
C VAL A 191 -14.47 19.42 -1.82
N PRO A 192 -14.51 20.63 -2.42
CA PRO A 192 -14.57 21.88 -1.66
C PRO A 192 -15.74 21.95 -0.68
N ARG A 193 -16.88 21.36 -1.03
CA ARG A 193 -18.06 21.31 -0.14
C ARG A 193 -17.79 20.54 1.15
N PHE A 194 -16.90 19.55 1.13
CA PHE A 194 -16.49 18.79 2.32
C PHE A 194 -15.42 19.52 3.10
N LEU A 195 -14.42 20.10 2.43
CA LEU A 195 -13.33 20.83 3.07
C LEU A 195 -13.82 22.08 3.81
N LEU A 196 -14.85 22.76 3.29
CA LEU A 196 -15.41 23.98 3.89
C LEU A 196 -16.46 23.71 4.95
N ARG A 197 -16.85 22.48 5.22
CA ARG A 197 -17.83 22.15 6.26
C ARG A 197 -17.23 22.32 7.65
N LYS A 198 -17.94 23.00 8.54
CA LYS A 198 -17.54 23.13 9.96
C LYS A 198 -17.51 21.80 10.71
N ARG A 199 -18.33 20.82 10.30
CA ARG A 199 -18.39 19.46 10.85
C ARG A 199 -18.60 18.47 9.73
N VAL A 200 -17.69 17.51 9.60
CA VAL A 200 -17.84 16.35 8.71
C VAL A 200 -18.24 15.16 9.58
N ARG A 201 -19.41 14.57 9.34
CA ARG A 201 -19.76 13.28 9.94
C ARG A 201 -18.94 12.19 9.21
N ARG A 202 -18.26 11.35 9.98
CA ARG A 202 -17.68 10.14 9.39
C ARG A 202 -18.83 9.29 8.84
N PRO A 203 -18.68 8.71 7.62
CA PRO A 203 -19.64 7.73 7.15
C PRO A 203 -19.72 6.60 8.18
N SER A 204 -20.92 6.13 8.50
CA SER A 204 -21.06 4.90 9.27
C SER A 204 -20.56 3.74 8.38
N LEU A 205 -19.69 2.91 8.89
CA LEU A 205 -19.16 1.72 8.19
C LEU A 205 -20.24 0.62 7.98
N HIS A 206 -21.52 0.95 8.29
CA HIS A 206 -22.66 0.05 8.16
C HIS A 206 -23.70 0.69 7.23
N GLN A 207 -23.43 0.67 5.94
CA GLN A 207 -24.43 0.69 4.87
C GLN A 207 -23.91 -0.13 3.70
#